data_efba808f813552940b699f05fddc4f40
#
_entry.id   efba808f813552940b699f05fddc4f40
#
_cell.length_a   1.000
_cell.length_b   1.000
_cell.length_c   1.000
_cell.angle_alpha   90.00
_cell.angle_beta   90.00
_cell.angle_gamma   90.00
#
_symmetry.space_group_name_H-M   'P 1'
#
loop_
_entity.id
_entity.type
_entity.pdbx_description
1 polymer ?
#
loop_
_entity_poly.entity_id
_entity_poly.type
_entity_poly.pdbx_seq_one_letter_code
_entity_poly.pdbx_strand_id
1 'polypeptide(L)'
;MGSEMCIRDSSYVTQALAAVLQLGVTMDYSIFLWHSYEENQERFPDDKKRAMAHAISNTLTSVIGSSITTVAGFVALCFMSFTLGLDLGVTMAKGVIFGVICCVTVLPSMILVFDKAIDKTRHKAIIPDLGVISGWVVKHYKAFIVTFIIVLIPALWGYTHYEVYYDLAGTLPGNLDSVIANDKLDETFAMNSTHIILCDSSLEPKEVNEMMSKIDDVDGVKATLGLDSLVGPTVPREMIPSDIKEVVMDENYQMLMISSEYKVASDEVNDQCDKIEKIMKKYDKNAMLIGEAPCTKDLITITNHDFNVVSTVSIGAIFLIIACVFKSISLPIILVAVIEFAIFINMGIPAFTGTKLPFIAGIVIGTIQLGATVDYAILMTTRYQKERSRGKDKMEAISIAHKTSMPSI
;
A
#
# COMPACT_ATOMS: atom_id res chain seq x y z
N MET A 1 13.60 11.18 22.44
CA MET A 1 14.35 11.66 21.27
C MET A 1 14.06 10.88 19.97
N GLY A 2 13.59 9.64 20.01
CA GLY A 2 13.29 8.86 18.80
C GLY A 2 12.00 9.21 18.05
N SER A 3 11.00 9.77 18.71
CA SER A 3 9.69 10.04 18.08
C SER A 3 9.62 11.34 17.26
N GLU A 4 10.48 12.31 17.54
CA GLU A 4 10.47 13.58 16.79
C GLU A 4 11.21 13.49 15.44
N MET A 5 12.14 12.56 15.28
CA MET A 5 12.86 12.35 14.01
C MET A 5 11.97 11.68 12.95
N CYS A 6 11.08 10.77 13.36
CA CYS A 6 10.16 10.08 12.44
C CYS A 6 9.04 10.98 11.87
N ILE A 7 8.73 12.11 12.51
CA ILE A 7 7.67 13.03 12.06
C ILE A 7 8.18 14.04 11.00
N ARG A 8 9.49 14.24 10.90
CA ARG A 8 10.09 15.22 9.96
C ARG A 8 10.64 14.65 8.68
N ASP A 9 11.02 13.37 8.65
CA ASP A 9 11.66 12.74 7.50
C ASP A 9 10.72 11.72 6.86
N SER A 10 10.16 12.08 5.71
CA SER A 10 9.38 11.14 4.90
C SER A 10 10.27 10.01 4.38
N SER A 11 9.74 8.78 4.43
CA SER A 11 10.38 7.60 3.85
C SER A 11 10.67 7.81 2.36
N TYR A 12 11.79 7.24 1.86
CA TYR A 12 12.09 7.24 0.42
C TYR A 12 10.96 6.61 -0.42
N VAL A 13 10.26 5.60 0.12
CA VAL A 13 9.08 4.99 -0.49
C VAL A 13 7.95 6.01 -0.59
N THR A 14 7.68 6.76 0.48
CA THR A 14 6.67 7.82 0.49
C THR A 14 7.00 8.90 -0.54
N GLN A 15 8.26 9.33 -0.64
CA GLN A 15 8.66 10.36 -1.60
C GLN A 15 8.44 9.91 -3.04
N ALA A 16 8.85 8.67 -3.38
CA ALA A 16 8.67 8.12 -4.71
C ALA A 16 7.18 7.94 -5.08
N LEU A 17 6.40 7.34 -4.18
CA LEU A 17 4.97 7.12 -4.39
C LEU A 17 4.20 8.44 -4.45
N ALA A 18 4.50 9.40 -3.56
CA ALA A 18 3.84 10.71 -3.56
C ALA A 18 4.04 11.44 -4.88
N ALA A 19 5.27 11.45 -5.44
CA ALA A 19 5.54 12.13 -6.71
C ALA A 19 4.73 11.52 -7.87
N VAL A 20 4.70 10.19 -7.99
CA VAL A 20 4.03 9.50 -9.11
C VAL A 20 2.52 9.51 -8.96
N LEU A 21 2.03 9.13 -7.78
CA LEU A 21 0.59 8.97 -7.55
C LEU A 21 -0.13 10.32 -7.45
N GLN A 22 0.49 11.32 -6.84
CA GLN A 22 -0.10 12.66 -6.78
C GLN A 22 -0.25 13.25 -8.19
N LEU A 23 0.75 13.06 -9.06
CA LEU A 23 0.65 13.49 -10.46
C LEU A 23 -0.52 12.79 -11.16
N GLY A 24 -0.63 11.46 -11.04
CA GLY A 24 -1.73 10.69 -11.63
C GLY A 24 -3.11 11.18 -11.17
N VAL A 25 -3.33 11.19 -9.85
CA VAL A 25 -4.63 11.58 -9.27
C VAL A 25 -5.02 13.03 -9.58
N THR A 26 -4.07 13.98 -9.54
CA THR A 26 -4.40 15.39 -9.79
C THR A 26 -4.58 15.70 -11.27
N MET A 27 -3.98 14.90 -12.16
CA MET A 27 -4.15 15.05 -13.60
C MET A 27 -5.59 14.77 -14.04
N ASP A 28 -6.26 13.80 -13.42
CA ASP A 28 -7.64 13.44 -13.74
C ASP A 28 -8.59 14.61 -13.52
N TYR A 29 -8.44 15.35 -12.41
CA TYR A 29 -9.25 16.55 -12.15
C TYR A 29 -9.02 17.64 -13.20
N SER A 30 -7.79 17.76 -13.69
CA SER A 30 -7.40 18.73 -14.70
C SER A 30 -8.02 18.39 -16.06
N ILE A 31 -8.00 17.13 -16.46
CA ILE A 31 -8.60 16.64 -17.71
C ILE A 31 -10.11 16.83 -17.65
N PHE A 32 -10.74 16.54 -16.52
CA PHE A 32 -12.16 16.72 -16.34
C PHE A 32 -12.62 18.17 -16.47
N LEU A 33 -11.87 19.11 -15.86
CA LEU A 33 -12.14 20.53 -16.01
C LEU A 33 -11.94 21.00 -17.45
N TRP A 34 -10.90 20.51 -18.12
CA TRP A 34 -10.63 20.85 -19.51
C TRP A 34 -11.78 20.43 -20.45
N HIS A 35 -12.23 19.18 -20.37
CA HIS A 35 -13.37 18.72 -21.18
C HIS A 35 -14.65 19.50 -20.90
N SER A 36 -14.93 19.83 -19.65
CA SER A 36 -16.06 20.68 -19.30
C SER A 36 -15.91 22.09 -19.90
N TYR A 37 -14.69 22.63 -19.96
CA TYR A 37 -14.42 23.91 -20.58
C TYR A 37 -14.67 23.87 -22.09
N GLU A 38 -14.18 22.85 -22.80
CA GLU A 38 -14.45 22.65 -24.23
C GLU A 38 -15.96 22.55 -24.53
N GLU A 39 -16.72 21.74 -23.75
CA GLU A 39 -18.18 21.63 -23.90
C GLU A 39 -18.89 22.99 -23.70
N ASN A 40 -18.40 23.82 -22.77
CA ASN A 40 -18.99 25.14 -22.55
C ASN A 40 -18.51 26.20 -23.54
N GLN A 41 -17.33 26.04 -24.17
CA GLN A 41 -16.91 26.91 -25.28
C GLN A 41 -17.83 26.77 -26.50
N GLU A 42 -18.33 25.58 -26.78
CA GLU A 42 -19.31 25.40 -27.88
C GLU A 42 -20.62 26.15 -27.60
N ARG A 43 -20.98 26.33 -26.31
CA ARG A 43 -22.18 27.10 -25.89
C ARG A 43 -21.95 28.59 -25.82
N PHE A 44 -20.74 29.04 -25.54
CA PHE A 44 -20.36 30.42 -25.37
C PHE A 44 -19.09 30.75 -26.17
N PRO A 45 -19.17 30.71 -27.51
CA PRO A 45 -17.98 30.82 -28.37
C PRO A 45 -17.26 32.17 -28.24
N ASP A 46 -18.00 33.25 -27.96
CA ASP A 46 -17.44 34.61 -27.87
C ASP A 46 -17.07 35.04 -26.45
N ASP A 47 -17.40 34.23 -25.41
CA ASP A 47 -17.13 34.57 -24.01
C ASP A 47 -16.44 33.42 -23.27
N LYS A 48 -15.11 33.35 -23.44
CA LYS A 48 -14.26 32.32 -22.82
C LYS A 48 -14.29 32.39 -21.29
N LYS A 49 -14.46 33.55 -20.69
CA LYS A 49 -14.56 33.70 -19.22
C LYS A 49 -15.86 33.10 -18.69
N ARG A 50 -16.95 33.33 -19.39
CA ARG A 50 -18.24 32.74 -19.06
C ARG A 50 -18.23 31.22 -19.27
N ALA A 51 -17.64 30.74 -20.35
CA ALA A 51 -17.44 29.30 -20.60
C ALA A 51 -16.66 28.66 -19.43
N MET A 52 -15.55 29.27 -18.98
CA MET A 52 -14.76 28.76 -17.87
C MET A 52 -15.52 28.81 -16.54
N ALA A 53 -16.26 29.87 -16.25
CA ALA A 53 -17.06 29.94 -15.03
C ALA A 53 -18.13 28.85 -14.97
N HIS A 54 -18.79 28.55 -16.10
CA HIS A 54 -19.71 27.43 -16.20
C HIS A 54 -19.02 26.06 -16.09
N ALA A 55 -17.82 25.92 -16.67
CA ALA A 55 -17.02 24.71 -16.55
C ALA A 55 -16.69 24.42 -15.07
N ILE A 56 -16.17 25.40 -14.35
CA ILE A 56 -15.87 25.28 -12.92
C ILE A 56 -17.13 24.89 -12.14
N SER A 57 -18.23 25.62 -12.34
CA SER A 57 -19.49 25.35 -11.62
C SER A 57 -20.04 23.93 -11.89
N ASN A 58 -19.91 23.45 -13.14
CA ASN A 58 -20.40 22.12 -13.51
C ASN A 58 -19.52 20.99 -12.95
N THR A 59 -18.22 21.23 -12.80
CA THR A 59 -17.24 20.20 -12.38
C THR A 59 -16.96 20.20 -10.87
N LEU A 60 -17.12 21.35 -10.21
CA LEU A 60 -16.74 21.55 -8.81
C LEU A 60 -17.36 20.50 -7.88
N THR A 61 -18.67 20.24 -8.02
CA THR A 61 -19.36 19.26 -7.17
C THR A 61 -18.82 17.84 -7.35
N SER A 62 -18.51 17.46 -8.59
CA SER A 62 -17.97 16.13 -8.88
C SER A 62 -16.53 16.02 -8.39
N VAL A 63 -15.68 17.03 -8.64
CA VAL A 63 -14.29 17.08 -8.20
C VAL A 63 -14.17 17.06 -6.68
N ILE A 64 -15.02 17.83 -5.96
CA ILE A 64 -15.03 17.79 -4.49
C ILE A 64 -15.52 16.43 -3.99
N GLY A 65 -16.58 15.88 -4.57
CA GLY A 65 -17.12 14.58 -4.18
C GLY A 65 -16.09 13.46 -4.34
N SER A 66 -15.39 13.45 -5.47
CA SER A 66 -14.34 12.47 -5.74
C SER A 66 -13.10 12.69 -4.89
N SER A 67 -12.64 13.91 -4.71
CA SER A 67 -11.47 14.19 -3.87
C SER A 67 -11.69 13.80 -2.40
N ILE A 68 -12.90 13.91 -1.87
CA ILE A 68 -13.21 13.46 -0.51
C ILE A 68 -13.05 11.95 -0.39
N THR A 69 -13.47 11.16 -1.39
CA THR A 69 -13.27 9.70 -1.37
C THR A 69 -11.81 9.31 -1.48
N THR A 70 -11.05 9.99 -2.32
CA THR A 70 -9.60 9.77 -2.47
C THR A 70 -8.84 10.14 -1.19
N VAL A 71 -9.15 11.29 -0.59
CA VAL A 71 -8.58 11.70 0.71
C VAL A 71 -8.96 10.70 1.80
N ALA A 72 -10.20 10.23 1.85
CA ALA A 72 -10.62 9.23 2.83
C ALA A 72 -9.87 7.90 2.67
N GLY A 73 -9.62 7.45 1.44
CA GLY A 73 -8.78 6.29 1.15
C GLY A 73 -7.37 6.47 1.72
N PHE A 74 -6.72 7.61 1.47
CA PHE A 74 -5.41 7.88 2.03
C PHE A 74 -5.39 8.05 3.55
N VAL A 75 -6.40 8.68 4.13
CA VAL A 75 -6.54 8.79 5.59
C VAL A 75 -6.72 7.42 6.23
N ALA A 76 -7.32 6.46 5.55
CA ALA A 76 -7.42 5.09 6.06
C ALA A 76 -6.05 4.43 6.30
N LEU A 77 -5.01 4.79 5.55
CA LEU A 77 -3.64 4.34 5.82
C LEU A 77 -3.09 4.82 7.18
N CYS A 78 -3.62 5.91 7.71
CA CYS A 78 -3.20 6.41 9.02
C CYS A 78 -3.66 5.50 10.18
N PHE A 79 -4.53 4.53 9.93
CA PHE A 79 -4.96 3.53 10.92
C PHE A 79 -4.02 2.32 11.00
N MET A 80 -2.95 2.30 10.20
CA MET A 80 -1.91 1.27 10.31
C MET A 80 -1.12 1.43 11.61
N SER A 81 -0.75 0.30 12.19
CA SER A 81 0.24 0.24 13.29
C SER A 81 1.65 0.52 12.76
N PHE A 82 1.92 0.14 11.50
CA PHE A 82 3.18 0.43 10.84
C PHE A 82 3.29 1.90 10.45
N THR A 83 4.30 2.58 10.98
CA THR A 83 4.46 4.06 10.87
C THR A 83 4.51 4.59 9.44
N LEU A 84 4.95 3.77 8.48
CA LEU A 84 4.95 4.13 7.06
C LEU A 84 3.53 4.44 6.54
N GLY A 85 2.50 3.80 7.09
CA GLY A 85 1.10 4.08 6.74
C GLY A 85 0.69 5.51 7.08
N LEU A 86 1.08 6.01 8.25
CA LEU A 86 0.81 7.38 8.66
C LEU A 86 1.52 8.39 7.74
N ASP A 87 2.80 8.14 7.42
CA ASP A 87 3.60 9.00 6.54
C ASP A 87 2.98 9.08 5.12
N LEU A 88 2.68 7.92 4.53
CA LEU A 88 2.00 7.85 3.23
C LEU A 88 0.62 8.50 3.27
N GLY A 89 -0.20 8.16 4.26
CA GLY A 89 -1.58 8.63 4.37
C GLY A 89 -1.67 10.15 4.46
N VAL A 90 -0.90 10.77 5.35
CA VAL A 90 -0.89 12.23 5.54
C VAL A 90 -0.31 12.94 4.31
N THR A 91 0.80 12.43 3.75
CA THR A 91 1.45 13.06 2.61
C THR A 91 0.56 13.02 1.38
N MET A 92 -0.06 11.89 1.10
CA MET A 92 -0.96 11.74 -0.05
C MET A 92 -2.27 12.51 0.11
N ALA A 93 -2.91 12.45 1.28
CA ALA A 93 -4.14 13.22 1.55
C ALA A 93 -3.91 14.73 1.39
N LYS A 94 -2.83 15.26 1.96
CA LYS A 94 -2.41 16.65 1.79
C LYS A 94 -2.16 16.99 0.31
N GLY A 95 -1.48 16.10 -0.41
CA GLY A 95 -1.21 16.28 -1.84
C GLY A 95 -2.47 16.41 -2.68
N VAL A 96 -3.47 15.55 -2.45
CA VAL A 96 -4.76 15.62 -3.15
C VAL A 96 -5.50 16.93 -2.83
N ILE A 97 -5.53 17.37 -1.58
CA ILE A 97 -6.18 18.62 -1.18
C ILE A 97 -5.56 19.82 -1.94
N PHE A 98 -4.22 19.92 -1.95
CA PHE A 98 -3.54 20.97 -2.70
C PHE A 98 -3.76 20.84 -4.21
N GLY A 99 -3.77 19.62 -4.75
CA GLY A 99 -4.05 19.36 -6.15
C GLY A 99 -5.42 19.87 -6.58
N VAL A 100 -6.45 19.63 -5.78
CA VAL A 100 -7.83 20.13 -6.00
C VAL A 100 -7.88 21.65 -5.94
N ILE A 101 -7.24 22.27 -4.95
CA ILE A 101 -7.18 23.74 -4.84
C ILE A 101 -6.52 24.33 -6.09
N CYS A 102 -5.39 23.77 -6.53
CA CYS A 102 -4.71 24.22 -7.75
C CYS A 102 -5.56 24.00 -9.00
N CYS A 103 -6.25 22.86 -9.11
CA CYS A 103 -7.13 22.56 -10.24
C CYS A 103 -8.29 23.55 -10.37
N VAL A 104 -8.88 23.99 -9.25
CA VAL A 104 -10.03 24.90 -9.27
C VAL A 104 -9.62 26.37 -9.37
N THR A 105 -8.39 26.75 -8.97
CA THR A 105 -7.94 28.15 -8.93
C THR A 105 -6.89 28.46 -9.98
N VAL A 106 -5.75 27.78 -9.94
CA VAL A 106 -4.58 28.08 -10.78
C VAL A 106 -4.82 27.62 -12.21
N LEU A 107 -5.27 26.37 -12.41
CA LEU A 107 -5.44 25.79 -13.73
C LEU A 107 -6.41 26.59 -14.63
N PRO A 108 -7.63 26.98 -14.19
CA PRO A 108 -8.52 27.82 -14.99
C PRO A 108 -7.90 29.14 -15.39
N SER A 109 -7.15 29.75 -14.47
CA SER A 109 -6.46 31.02 -14.73
C SER A 109 -5.36 30.85 -15.78
N MET A 110 -4.58 29.77 -15.70
CA MET A 110 -3.55 29.46 -16.70
C MET A 110 -4.18 29.16 -18.08
N ILE A 111 -5.24 28.37 -18.12
CA ILE A 111 -5.95 28.08 -19.38
C ILE A 111 -6.40 29.38 -20.06
N LEU A 112 -7.03 30.30 -19.33
CA LEU A 112 -7.49 31.57 -19.88
C LEU A 112 -6.34 32.48 -20.35
N VAL A 113 -5.20 32.49 -19.67
CA VAL A 113 -4.02 33.28 -20.06
C VAL A 113 -3.34 32.70 -21.30
N PHE A 114 -3.16 31.37 -21.34
CA PHE A 114 -2.48 30.68 -22.43
C PHE A 114 -3.38 30.18 -23.55
N ASP A 115 -4.66 30.53 -23.51
CA ASP A 115 -5.70 30.06 -24.44
C ASP A 115 -5.30 30.15 -25.92
N LYS A 116 -4.74 31.33 -26.36
CA LYS A 116 -4.25 31.49 -27.72
C LYS A 116 -3.09 30.56 -28.10
N ALA A 117 -2.25 30.22 -27.15
CA ALA A 117 -1.14 29.29 -27.36
C ALA A 117 -1.66 27.86 -27.46
N ILE A 118 -2.64 27.52 -26.62
CA ILE A 118 -3.32 26.21 -26.64
C ILE A 118 -4.02 25.99 -27.99
N ASP A 119 -4.79 26.97 -28.46
CA ASP A 119 -5.46 26.90 -29.77
C ASP A 119 -4.46 26.72 -30.93
N LYS A 120 -3.30 27.38 -30.88
CA LYS A 120 -2.26 27.29 -31.90
C LYS A 120 -1.57 25.91 -31.94
N THR A 121 -1.45 25.26 -30.78
CA THR A 121 -0.77 23.95 -30.63
C THR A 121 -1.75 22.79 -30.64
N ARG A 122 -3.04 23.03 -30.85
CA ARG A 122 -4.08 22.00 -30.85
C ARG A 122 -3.88 21.03 -32.01
N HIS A 123 -3.80 19.76 -31.66
CA HIS A 123 -3.74 18.64 -32.61
C HIS A 123 -5.06 17.90 -32.67
N LYS A 124 -5.28 17.15 -33.77
CA LYS A 124 -6.40 16.22 -33.83
C LYS A 124 -6.28 15.18 -32.71
N ALA A 125 -7.40 14.84 -32.07
CA ALA A 125 -7.42 13.81 -31.04
C ALA A 125 -6.87 12.49 -31.62
N ILE A 126 -5.90 11.91 -30.93
CA ILE A 126 -5.29 10.63 -31.29
C ILE A 126 -6.27 9.48 -30.90
N ILE A 127 -7.06 9.70 -29.85
CA ILE A 127 -8.05 8.73 -29.37
C ILE A 127 -9.29 8.82 -30.30
N PRO A 128 -9.68 7.71 -30.94
CA PRO A 128 -10.88 7.68 -31.78
C PRO A 128 -12.15 7.89 -30.96
N ASP A 129 -13.25 8.29 -31.62
CA ASP A 129 -14.55 8.40 -30.94
C ASP A 129 -14.99 7.03 -30.41
N LEU A 130 -15.03 6.91 -29.09
CA LEU A 130 -15.39 5.70 -28.36
C LEU A 130 -16.92 5.46 -28.33
N GLY A 131 -17.70 6.26 -29.02
CA GLY A 131 -19.16 6.13 -29.11
C GLY A 131 -19.62 4.77 -29.63
N VAL A 132 -18.85 4.14 -30.53
CA VAL A 132 -19.12 2.77 -31.02
C VAL A 132 -19.00 1.74 -29.87
N ILE A 133 -17.98 1.87 -29.04
CA ILE A 133 -17.76 1.01 -27.86
C ILE A 133 -18.91 1.19 -26.87
N SER A 134 -19.32 2.44 -26.61
CA SER A 134 -20.46 2.74 -25.75
C SER A 134 -21.73 2.03 -26.16
N GLY A 135 -22.06 2.10 -27.47
CA GLY A 135 -23.22 1.41 -28.03
C GLY A 135 -23.15 -0.12 -27.91
N TRP A 136 -21.95 -0.68 -28.12
CA TRP A 136 -21.72 -2.12 -28.00
C TRP A 136 -21.86 -2.61 -26.55
N VAL A 137 -21.27 -1.91 -25.59
CA VAL A 137 -21.36 -2.22 -24.15
C VAL A 137 -22.83 -2.17 -23.68
N VAL A 138 -23.54 -1.10 -24.00
CA VAL A 138 -24.94 -0.93 -23.61
C VAL A 138 -25.84 -2.02 -24.26
N LYS A 139 -25.57 -2.41 -25.49
CA LYS A 139 -26.31 -3.49 -26.17
C LYS A 139 -26.09 -4.86 -25.53
N HIS A 140 -24.87 -5.14 -25.04
CA HIS A 140 -24.49 -6.45 -24.51
C HIS A 140 -24.34 -6.47 -22.97
N TYR A 141 -25.00 -5.56 -22.22
CA TYR A 141 -24.83 -5.40 -20.78
C TYR A 141 -25.05 -6.70 -19.99
N LYS A 142 -25.97 -7.58 -20.44
CA LYS A 142 -26.20 -8.89 -19.77
C LYS A 142 -25.00 -9.82 -19.91
N ALA A 143 -24.35 -9.81 -21.08
CA ALA A 143 -23.14 -10.62 -21.29
C ALA A 143 -21.98 -10.13 -20.37
N PHE A 144 -21.83 -8.82 -20.21
CA PHE A 144 -20.83 -8.26 -19.29
C PHE A 144 -21.07 -8.65 -17.82
N ILE A 145 -22.35 -8.72 -17.38
CA ILE A 145 -22.68 -9.20 -16.02
C ILE A 145 -22.30 -10.68 -15.87
N VAL A 146 -22.59 -11.50 -16.86
CA VAL A 146 -22.20 -12.93 -16.82
C VAL A 146 -20.68 -13.08 -16.81
N THR A 147 -19.96 -12.32 -17.65
CA THR A 147 -18.51 -12.31 -17.67
C THR A 147 -17.92 -11.86 -16.33
N PHE A 148 -18.49 -10.82 -15.72
CA PHE A 148 -18.11 -10.37 -14.37
C PHE A 148 -18.19 -11.52 -13.35
N ILE A 149 -19.30 -12.27 -13.32
CA ILE A 149 -19.47 -13.38 -12.38
C ILE A 149 -18.48 -14.52 -12.66
N ILE A 150 -18.25 -14.84 -13.95
CA ILE A 150 -17.31 -15.89 -14.33
C ILE A 150 -15.87 -15.53 -13.96
N VAL A 151 -15.46 -14.28 -14.18
CA VAL A 151 -14.08 -13.81 -13.88
C VAL A 151 -13.89 -13.56 -12.39
N LEU A 152 -14.95 -13.25 -11.64
CA LEU A 152 -14.88 -13.01 -10.21
C LEU A 152 -14.34 -14.24 -9.44
N ILE A 153 -14.70 -15.45 -9.86
CA ILE A 153 -14.27 -16.70 -9.19
C ILE A 153 -12.73 -16.86 -9.25
N PRO A 154 -12.09 -16.88 -10.44
CA PRO A 154 -10.64 -16.97 -10.52
C PRO A 154 -9.93 -15.75 -9.93
N ALA A 155 -10.51 -14.54 -10.04
CA ALA A 155 -9.93 -13.34 -9.45
C ALA A 155 -9.88 -13.43 -7.92
N LEU A 156 -10.96 -13.88 -7.27
CA LEU A 156 -11.01 -14.14 -5.83
C LEU A 156 -10.03 -15.24 -5.41
N TRP A 157 -9.96 -16.32 -6.19
CA TRP A 157 -8.98 -17.37 -5.91
C TRP A 157 -7.55 -16.84 -5.97
N GLY A 158 -7.20 -16.09 -7.03
CA GLY A 158 -5.88 -15.49 -7.14
C GLY A 158 -5.57 -14.49 -6.02
N TYR A 159 -6.56 -13.66 -5.65
CA TYR A 159 -6.44 -12.71 -4.54
C TYR A 159 -6.19 -13.37 -3.18
N THR A 160 -6.68 -14.59 -2.96
CA THR A 160 -6.44 -15.33 -1.71
C THR A 160 -5.19 -16.20 -1.73
N HIS A 161 -4.51 -16.34 -2.89
CA HIS A 161 -3.38 -17.26 -3.08
C HIS A 161 -2.12 -16.58 -3.65
N TYR A 162 -2.08 -15.24 -3.72
CA TYR A 162 -0.84 -14.57 -4.12
C TYR A 162 0.18 -14.61 -2.97
N GLU A 163 1.44 -14.75 -3.33
CA GLU A 163 2.54 -14.79 -2.38
C GLU A 163 3.10 -13.39 -2.14
N VAL A 164 3.42 -13.12 -0.88
CA VAL A 164 4.01 -11.86 -0.43
C VAL A 164 5.41 -12.13 0.08
N TYR A 165 6.36 -11.28 -0.28
CA TYR A 165 7.70 -11.33 0.30
C TYR A 165 7.94 -10.16 1.24
N TYR A 166 8.69 -10.44 2.31
CA TYR A 166 9.06 -9.48 3.36
C TYR A 166 10.55 -9.16 3.38
N ASP A 167 11.36 -10.04 2.79
CA ASP A 167 12.79 -9.84 2.64
C ASP A 167 13.06 -8.89 1.46
N LEU A 168 13.26 -7.60 1.76
CA LEU A 168 13.62 -6.60 0.77
C LEU A 168 15.09 -6.72 0.34
N ALA A 169 15.97 -7.23 1.22
CA ALA A 169 17.38 -7.41 0.91
C ALA A 169 17.58 -8.51 -0.16
N GLY A 170 16.76 -9.56 -0.14
CA GLY A 170 16.74 -10.62 -1.13
C GLY A 170 16.32 -10.18 -2.54
N THR A 171 15.83 -8.95 -2.71
CA THR A 171 15.49 -8.38 -4.04
C THR A 171 16.63 -7.57 -4.66
N LEU A 172 17.73 -7.40 -3.96
CA LEU A 172 18.90 -6.67 -4.46
C LEU A 172 19.55 -7.42 -5.63
N PRO A 173 20.18 -6.68 -6.57
CA PRO A 173 20.91 -7.31 -7.68
C PRO A 173 22.03 -8.24 -7.17
N GLY A 174 22.07 -9.48 -7.68
CA GLY A 174 23.02 -10.50 -7.24
C GLY A 174 24.52 -10.19 -7.52
N ASN A 175 24.83 -9.09 -8.22
CA ASN A 175 26.19 -8.63 -8.48
C ASN A 175 26.74 -7.66 -7.42
N LEU A 176 25.99 -7.37 -6.38
CA LEU A 176 26.46 -6.52 -5.26
C LEU A 176 27.36 -7.33 -4.34
N ASP A 177 28.44 -6.71 -3.87
CA ASP A 177 29.42 -7.36 -2.99
C ASP A 177 28.78 -7.89 -1.69
N SER A 178 27.79 -7.19 -1.16
CA SER A 178 27.05 -7.61 0.03
C SER A 178 26.20 -8.86 -0.21
N VAL A 179 25.57 -8.99 -1.39
CA VAL A 179 24.79 -10.18 -1.76
C VAL A 179 25.72 -11.36 -1.97
N ILE A 180 26.82 -11.17 -2.72
CA ILE A 180 27.84 -12.19 -2.93
C ILE A 180 28.45 -12.66 -1.60
N ALA A 181 28.63 -11.74 -0.64
CA ALA A 181 29.17 -12.11 0.68
C ALA A 181 28.16 -12.94 1.49
N ASN A 182 26.86 -12.58 1.46
CA ASN A 182 25.81 -13.36 2.10
C ASN A 182 25.66 -14.75 1.48
N ASP A 183 25.71 -14.87 0.15
CA ASP A 183 25.66 -16.16 -0.53
C ASP A 183 26.85 -17.05 -0.10
N LYS A 184 28.04 -16.49 0.03
CA LYS A 184 29.22 -17.22 0.53
C LYS A 184 29.07 -17.65 1.98
N LEU A 185 28.44 -16.84 2.84
CA LEU A 185 28.16 -17.22 4.23
C LEU A 185 27.18 -18.40 4.28
N ASP A 186 26.14 -18.38 3.46
CA ASP A 186 25.20 -19.48 3.34
C ASP A 186 25.88 -20.76 2.83
N GLU A 187 26.57 -20.69 1.69
CA GLU A 187 27.21 -21.85 1.06
C GLU A 187 28.33 -22.48 1.89
N THR A 188 29.11 -21.65 2.64
CA THR A 188 30.31 -22.11 3.34
C THR A 188 30.03 -22.49 4.78
N PHE A 189 29.18 -21.73 5.46
CA PHE A 189 28.95 -21.85 6.89
C PHE A 189 27.50 -22.23 7.24
N ALA A 190 26.61 -22.34 6.27
CA ALA A 190 25.17 -22.51 6.46
C ALA A 190 24.59 -21.48 7.46
N MET A 191 25.02 -20.22 7.33
CA MET A 191 24.59 -19.09 8.16
C MET A 191 23.77 -18.13 7.32
N ASN A 192 22.45 -18.19 7.46
CA ASN A 192 21.52 -17.34 6.74
C ASN A 192 20.94 -16.22 7.56
N SER A 193 20.76 -16.44 8.86
CA SER A 193 20.27 -15.41 9.76
C SER A 193 20.92 -15.52 11.14
N THR A 194 21.02 -14.38 11.82
CA THR A 194 21.55 -14.30 13.17
C THR A 194 20.50 -13.72 14.09
N HIS A 195 20.22 -14.41 15.20
CA HIS A 195 19.32 -13.92 16.24
C HIS A 195 20.14 -13.56 17.47
N ILE A 196 19.65 -12.63 18.24
CA ILE A 196 20.26 -12.19 19.49
C ILE A 196 19.20 -12.27 20.57
N ILE A 197 19.53 -12.93 21.68
CA ILE A 197 18.74 -12.87 22.90
C ILE A 197 19.34 -11.80 23.80
N LEU A 198 18.51 -10.88 24.25
CA LEU A 198 18.82 -9.93 25.29
C LEU A 198 18.08 -10.37 26.54
N CYS A 199 18.81 -10.83 27.55
CA CYS A 199 18.28 -11.30 28.84
C CYS A 199 18.98 -10.62 30.04
N ASP A 200 18.41 -10.80 31.21
CA ASP A 200 18.92 -10.18 32.46
C ASP A 200 20.35 -10.64 32.72
N SER A 201 21.23 -9.69 33.03
CA SER A 201 22.64 -9.95 33.37
C SER A 201 22.83 -10.71 34.71
N SER A 202 21.81 -10.68 35.58
CA SER A 202 21.82 -11.36 36.87
C SER A 202 21.53 -12.87 36.80
N LEU A 203 21.14 -13.40 35.62
CA LEU A 203 20.97 -14.83 35.44
C LEU A 203 22.25 -15.60 35.75
N GLU A 204 22.09 -16.72 36.49
CA GLU A 204 23.24 -17.57 36.81
C GLU A 204 23.84 -18.19 35.54
N PRO A 205 25.17 -18.32 35.44
CA PRO A 205 25.87 -18.94 34.31
C PRO A 205 25.33 -20.33 33.97
N LYS A 206 24.90 -21.09 35.00
CA LYS A 206 24.30 -22.41 34.80
C LYS A 206 22.97 -22.36 34.10
N GLU A 207 22.11 -21.39 34.43
CA GLU A 207 20.81 -21.21 33.82
C GLU A 207 20.95 -20.76 32.33
N VAL A 208 21.91 -19.85 32.09
CA VAL A 208 22.22 -19.40 30.73
C VAL A 208 22.71 -20.56 29.87
N ASN A 209 23.64 -21.40 30.40
CA ASN A 209 24.15 -22.55 29.67
C ASN A 209 23.06 -23.61 29.42
N GLU A 210 22.16 -23.85 30.39
CA GLU A 210 21.03 -24.77 30.19
C GLU A 210 20.05 -24.25 29.18
N MET A 211 19.76 -22.93 29.17
CA MET A 211 18.93 -22.28 28.16
C MET A 211 19.55 -22.41 26.76
N MET A 212 20.83 -22.08 26.62
CA MET A 212 21.54 -22.14 25.35
C MET A 212 21.65 -23.57 24.81
N SER A 213 21.89 -24.55 25.66
CA SER A 213 21.88 -25.97 25.28
C SER A 213 20.53 -26.42 24.72
N LYS A 214 19.41 -25.97 25.32
CA LYS A 214 18.07 -26.26 24.81
C LYS A 214 17.76 -25.53 23.51
N ILE A 215 18.39 -24.39 23.27
CA ILE A 215 18.27 -23.63 22.01
C ILE A 215 19.11 -24.28 20.93
N ASP A 216 20.29 -24.80 21.24
CA ASP A 216 21.11 -25.59 20.29
C ASP A 216 20.38 -26.82 19.75
N ASP A 217 19.49 -27.44 20.57
CA ASP A 217 18.66 -28.57 20.15
C ASP A 217 17.47 -28.14 19.24
N VAL A 218 17.25 -26.84 19.02
CA VAL A 218 16.17 -26.38 18.13
C VAL A 218 16.61 -26.55 16.67
N ASP A 219 15.71 -27.13 15.89
CA ASP A 219 15.93 -27.40 14.48
C ASP A 219 16.36 -26.15 13.69
N GLY A 220 17.42 -26.27 12.88
CA GLY A 220 18.00 -25.17 12.11
C GLY A 220 18.92 -24.23 12.88
N VAL A 221 19.11 -24.41 14.18
CA VAL A 221 20.16 -23.70 14.93
C VAL A 221 21.53 -24.37 14.64
N LYS A 222 22.50 -23.59 14.20
CA LYS A 222 23.85 -24.08 13.88
C LYS A 222 24.83 -23.89 15.01
N ALA A 223 24.73 -22.78 15.72
CA ALA A 223 25.60 -22.46 16.83
C ALA A 223 24.96 -21.43 17.74
N THR A 224 25.19 -21.56 19.02
CA THR A 224 24.88 -20.55 20.01
C THR A 224 26.15 -20.01 20.62
N LEU A 225 26.20 -18.70 20.88
CA LEU A 225 27.38 -18.02 21.42
C LEU A 225 26.98 -17.07 22.53
N GLY A 226 27.52 -17.27 23.68
CA GLY A 226 27.38 -16.39 24.84
C GLY A 226 28.73 -16.23 25.59
N LEU A 227 28.79 -15.33 26.57
CA LEU A 227 30.00 -15.11 27.36
C LEU A 227 30.49 -16.42 28.01
N ASP A 228 29.57 -17.15 28.62
CA ASP A 228 29.87 -18.39 29.35
C ASP A 228 30.26 -19.56 28.40
N SER A 229 29.80 -19.55 27.14
CA SER A 229 30.20 -20.52 26.14
C SER A 229 31.58 -20.24 25.54
N LEU A 230 31.98 -18.95 25.48
CA LEU A 230 33.29 -18.53 24.98
C LEU A 230 34.42 -18.84 26.01
N VAL A 231 34.15 -18.61 27.29
CA VAL A 231 35.15 -18.70 28.34
C VAL A 231 35.08 -20.03 29.08
N GLY A 232 33.97 -20.70 29.00
CA GLY A 232 33.67 -21.96 29.71
C GLY A 232 32.95 -21.72 31.05
N PRO A 233 32.02 -22.62 31.43
CA PRO A 233 31.14 -22.44 32.61
C PRO A 233 31.83 -22.50 33.95
N THR A 234 33.11 -22.88 33.97
CA THR A 234 33.90 -23.01 35.19
C THR A 234 34.74 -21.77 35.54
N VAL A 235 34.81 -20.79 34.62
CA VAL A 235 35.55 -19.56 34.83
C VAL A 235 34.63 -18.52 35.49
N PRO A 236 34.96 -18.03 36.72
CA PRO A 236 34.18 -16.98 37.36
C PRO A 236 34.15 -15.72 36.46
N ARG A 237 32.98 -15.08 36.35
CA ARG A 237 32.79 -13.86 35.53
C ARG A 237 33.71 -12.69 35.94
N GLU A 238 34.18 -12.69 37.19
CA GLU A 238 35.14 -11.70 37.70
C GLU A 238 36.55 -11.85 37.08
N MET A 239 36.89 -13.02 36.57
CA MET A 239 38.18 -13.29 35.92
C MET A 239 38.19 -12.94 34.42
N ILE A 240 37.02 -12.61 33.86
CA ILE A 240 36.93 -12.25 32.46
C ILE A 240 37.40 -10.79 32.28
N PRO A 241 38.30 -10.51 31.31
CA PRO A 241 38.70 -9.14 30.99
C PRO A 241 37.49 -8.22 30.73
N SER A 242 37.53 -7.02 31.30
CA SER A 242 36.47 -6.00 31.17
C SER A 242 36.13 -5.76 29.71
N ASP A 243 37.13 -5.66 28.84
CA ASP A 243 36.99 -5.38 27.40
C ASP A 243 36.14 -6.42 26.67
N ILE A 244 36.19 -7.70 27.09
CA ILE A 244 35.34 -8.76 26.52
C ILE A 244 33.94 -8.72 27.14
N LYS A 245 33.88 -8.51 28.43
CA LYS A 245 32.61 -8.47 29.16
C LYS A 245 31.72 -7.31 28.70
N GLU A 246 32.27 -6.11 28.56
CA GLU A 246 31.55 -4.91 28.16
C GLU A 246 30.96 -5.00 26.73
N VAL A 247 31.46 -5.87 25.84
CA VAL A 247 30.91 -6.08 24.50
C VAL A 247 29.60 -6.85 24.52
N VAL A 248 29.45 -7.80 25.46
CA VAL A 248 28.32 -8.74 25.49
C VAL A 248 27.45 -8.67 26.74
N MET A 249 27.83 -7.84 27.72
CA MET A 249 27.15 -7.73 29.00
C MET A 249 27.32 -6.32 29.59
N ASP A 250 26.25 -5.74 30.09
CA ASP A 250 26.24 -4.53 30.90
C ASP A 250 25.64 -4.80 32.28
N GLU A 251 25.31 -3.74 33.05
CA GLU A 251 24.73 -3.85 34.40
C GLU A 251 23.35 -4.53 34.38
N ASN A 252 22.57 -4.40 33.30
CA ASN A 252 21.18 -4.84 33.22
C ASN A 252 20.99 -6.04 32.30
N TYR A 253 21.75 -6.11 31.22
CA TYR A 253 21.50 -7.08 30.14
C TYR A 253 22.78 -7.84 29.76
N GLN A 254 22.56 -9.08 29.28
CA GLN A 254 23.55 -9.85 28.57
C GLN A 254 23.02 -10.26 27.20
N MET A 255 23.94 -10.30 26.25
CA MET A 255 23.65 -10.60 24.84
C MET A 255 24.15 -11.99 24.50
N LEU A 256 23.24 -12.80 23.95
CA LEU A 256 23.53 -14.17 23.47
C LEU A 256 23.20 -14.23 21.97
N MET A 257 24.11 -14.79 21.18
CA MET A 257 23.96 -14.87 19.72
C MET A 257 23.57 -16.28 19.30
N ILE A 258 22.73 -16.39 18.31
CA ILE A 258 22.26 -17.65 17.71
C ILE A 258 22.41 -17.53 16.22
N SER A 259 23.12 -18.50 15.61
CA SER A 259 23.22 -18.62 14.18
C SER A 259 22.20 -19.62 13.67
N SER A 260 21.43 -19.25 12.63
CA SER A 260 20.44 -20.09 12.01
C SER A 260 20.77 -20.39 10.53
N GLU A 261 20.47 -21.60 10.07
CA GLU A 261 20.54 -21.97 8.67
C GLU A 261 19.34 -21.51 7.84
N TYR A 262 18.26 -21.11 8.51
CA TYR A 262 17.03 -20.69 7.84
C TYR A 262 17.12 -19.25 7.34
N LYS A 263 16.55 -19.03 6.14
CA LYS A 263 16.50 -17.69 5.53
C LYS A 263 15.50 -16.81 6.23
N VAL A 264 15.80 -15.52 6.27
CA VAL A 264 14.88 -14.49 6.76
C VAL A 264 13.54 -14.57 6.03
N ALA A 265 12.45 -14.36 6.75
CA ALA A 265 11.06 -14.42 6.24
C ALA A 265 10.59 -15.80 5.75
N SER A 266 11.29 -16.89 6.07
CA SER A 266 10.79 -18.24 5.82
C SER A 266 9.88 -18.71 6.95
N ASP A 267 8.99 -19.67 6.68
CA ASP A 267 8.12 -20.26 7.70
C ASP A 267 8.94 -21.01 8.74
N GLU A 268 10.02 -21.65 8.31
CA GLU A 268 10.94 -22.40 9.16
C GLU A 268 11.60 -21.51 10.21
N VAL A 269 12.10 -20.31 9.79
CA VAL A 269 12.72 -19.36 10.73
C VAL A 269 11.69 -18.76 11.68
N ASN A 270 10.45 -18.55 11.22
CA ASN A 270 9.38 -18.05 12.07
C ASN A 270 9.01 -19.06 13.17
N ASP A 271 8.90 -20.35 12.81
CA ASP A 271 8.68 -21.43 13.75
C ASP A 271 9.86 -21.64 14.72
N GLN A 272 11.09 -21.46 14.21
CA GLN A 272 12.30 -21.48 15.03
C GLN A 272 12.28 -20.35 16.06
N CYS A 273 11.96 -19.11 15.66
CA CYS A 273 11.83 -17.97 16.58
C CYS A 273 10.80 -18.25 17.67
N ASP A 274 9.65 -18.85 17.35
CA ASP A 274 8.63 -19.22 18.34
C ASP A 274 9.13 -20.25 19.35
N LYS A 275 9.91 -21.23 18.92
CA LYS A 275 10.49 -22.25 19.81
C LYS A 275 11.55 -21.63 20.73
N ILE A 276 12.45 -20.79 20.17
CA ILE A 276 13.46 -20.07 20.93
C ILE A 276 12.81 -19.17 21.98
N GLU A 277 11.78 -18.41 21.58
CA GLU A 277 11.07 -17.52 22.48
C GLU A 277 10.40 -18.26 23.66
N LYS A 278 9.79 -19.41 23.38
CA LYS A 278 9.22 -20.28 24.42
C LYS A 278 10.26 -20.83 25.37
N ILE A 279 11.48 -21.09 24.90
CA ILE A 279 12.59 -21.57 25.74
C ILE A 279 13.09 -20.44 26.61
N MET A 280 13.48 -19.29 26.03
CA MET A 280 14.08 -18.18 26.78
C MET A 280 13.14 -17.61 27.85
N LYS A 281 11.82 -17.52 27.57
CA LYS A 281 10.82 -17.01 28.52
C LYS A 281 10.61 -17.91 29.76
N LYS A 282 11.10 -19.15 29.76
CA LYS A 282 11.11 -20.01 30.96
C LYS A 282 12.18 -19.62 31.95
N TYR A 283 13.29 -19.03 31.49
CA TYR A 283 14.42 -18.60 32.31
C TYR A 283 14.32 -17.12 32.66
N ASP A 284 13.95 -16.29 31.71
CA ASP A 284 13.71 -14.87 31.93
C ASP A 284 12.44 -14.43 31.15
N LYS A 285 11.42 -14.02 31.89
CA LYS A 285 10.15 -13.55 31.34
C LYS A 285 10.29 -12.25 30.54
N ASN A 286 11.32 -11.47 30.83
CA ASN A 286 11.59 -10.18 30.20
C ASN A 286 12.59 -10.32 29.03
N ALA A 287 13.20 -11.49 28.83
CA ALA A 287 14.12 -11.70 27.72
C ALA A 287 13.48 -11.34 26.38
N MET A 288 14.25 -10.73 25.49
CA MET A 288 13.82 -10.29 24.17
C MET A 288 14.63 -11.01 23.10
N LEU A 289 13.94 -11.51 22.06
CA LEU A 289 14.56 -12.05 20.87
C LEU A 289 14.67 -10.94 19.82
N ILE A 290 15.87 -10.69 19.32
CA ILE A 290 16.22 -9.58 18.44
C ILE A 290 16.93 -10.14 17.20
N GLY A 291 16.86 -9.43 16.09
CA GLY A 291 17.53 -9.79 14.83
C GLY A 291 16.62 -9.54 13.64
N GLU A 292 17.16 -9.76 12.46
CA GLU A 292 16.41 -9.51 11.22
C GLU A 292 15.19 -10.44 11.10
N ALA A 293 15.35 -11.72 11.39
CA ALA A 293 14.25 -12.67 11.29
C ALA A 293 13.15 -12.45 12.33
N PRO A 294 13.43 -12.26 13.64
CA PRO A 294 12.41 -11.88 14.61
C PRO A 294 11.68 -10.57 14.24
N CYS A 295 12.41 -9.54 13.83
CA CYS A 295 11.80 -8.28 13.39
C CYS A 295 10.92 -8.46 12.15
N THR A 296 11.33 -9.30 11.21
CA THR A 296 10.54 -9.61 10.01
C THR A 296 9.28 -10.41 10.37
N LYS A 297 9.35 -11.34 11.32
CA LYS A 297 8.21 -12.06 11.84
C LYS A 297 7.17 -11.12 12.48
N ASP A 298 7.63 -10.17 13.30
CA ASP A 298 6.75 -9.14 13.86
C ASP A 298 6.14 -8.28 12.76
N LEU A 299 6.92 -7.91 11.75
CA LEU A 299 6.45 -7.16 10.58
C LEU A 299 5.35 -7.93 9.82
N ILE A 300 5.49 -9.24 9.62
CA ILE A 300 4.49 -10.10 9.00
C ILE A 300 3.18 -10.04 9.79
N THR A 301 3.26 -10.20 11.10
CA THR A 301 2.10 -10.20 12.00
C THR A 301 1.37 -8.86 11.99
N ILE A 302 2.11 -7.76 12.12
CA ILE A 302 1.57 -6.41 12.10
C ILE A 302 0.96 -6.08 10.74
N THR A 303 1.65 -6.41 9.64
CA THR A 303 1.18 -6.12 8.28
C THR A 303 -0.12 -6.85 7.96
N ASN A 304 -0.26 -8.11 8.36
CA ASN A 304 -1.50 -8.87 8.16
C ASN A 304 -2.68 -8.26 8.94
N HIS A 305 -2.42 -7.79 10.15
CA HIS A 305 -3.42 -7.06 10.93
C HIS A 305 -3.79 -5.73 10.26
N ASP A 306 -2.80 -4.94 9.91
CA ASP A 306 -2.97 -3.62 9.29
C ASP A 306 -3.71 -3.70 7.96
N PHE A 307 -3.41 -4.72 7.14
CA PHE A 307 -4.12 -4.97 5.88
C PHE A 307 -5.64 -5.10 6.09
N ASN A 308 -6.05 -5.89 7.07
CA ASN A 308 -7.46 -6.08 7.39
C ASN A 308 -8.10 -4.79 7.94
N VAL A 309 -7.42 -4.07 8.82
CA VAL A 309 -7.92 -2.82 9.40
C VAL A 309 -8.09 -1.76 8.30
N VAL A 310 -7.04 -1.52 7.51
CA VAL A 310 -7.06 -0.50 6.46
C VAL A 310 -8.10 -0.81 5.39
N SER A 311 -8.20 -2.06 4.94
CA SER A 311 -9.21 -2.48 3.96
C SER A 311 -10.62 -2.26 4.49
N THR A 312 -10.90 -2.66 5.73
CA THR A 312 -12.22 -2.48 6.35
C THR A 312 -12.58 -1.00 6.51
N VAL A 313 -11.63 -0.19 6.99
CA VAL A 313 -11.83 1.26 7.18
C VAL A 313 -12.02 1.96 5.84
N SER A 314 -11.21 1.63 4.82
CA SER A 314 -11.31 2.22 3.49
C SER A 314 -12.64 1.91 2.82
N ILE A 315 -13.03 0.64 2.78
CA ILE A 315 -14.30 0.19 2.19
C ILE A 315 -15.48 0.85 2.92
N GLY A 316 -15.45 0.85 4.25
CA GLY A 316 -16.51 1.45 5.08
C GLY A 316 -16.63 2.96 4.86
N ALA A 317 -15.51 3.69 4.86
CA ALA A 317 -15.49 5.14 4.64
C ALA A 317 -15.99 5.50 3.24
N ILE A 318 -15.49 4.85 2.21
CA ILE A 318 -15.89 5.10 0.82
C ILE A 318 -17.36 4.73 0.61
N PHE A 319 -17.82 3.60 1.14
CA PHE A 319 -19.23 3.23 1.11
C PHE A 319 -20.12 4.32 1.70
N LEU A 320 -19.74 4.86 2.86
CA LEU A 320 -20.48 5.88 3.59
C LEU A 320 -20.51 7.21 2.80
N ILE A 321 -19.37 7.61 2.26
CA ILE A 321 -19.24 8.83 1.44
C ILE A 321 -20.13 8.73 0.19
N ILE A 322 -20.06 7.62 -0.55
CA ILE A 322 -20.87 7.40 -1.75
C ILE A 322 -22.38 7.38 -1.39
N ALA A 323 -22.75 6.74 -0.27
CA ALA A 323 -24.14 6.72 0.20
C ALA A 323 -24.66 8.13 0.50
N CYS A 324 -23.84 8.98 1.13
CA CYS A 324 -24.19 10.37 1.40
C CYS A 324 -24.28 11.21 0.12
N VAL A 325 -23.32 11.07 -0.79
CA VAL A 325 -23.29 11.83 -2.06
C VAL A 325 -24.49 11.51 -2.95
N PHE A 326 -24.82 10.25 -3.11
CA PHE A 326 -25.90 9.80 -4.00
C PHE A 326 -27.25 9.63 -3.28
N LYS A 327 -27.29 9.75 -1.96
CA LYS A 327 -28.49 9.52 -1.14
C LYS A 327 -29.17 8.17 -1.47
N SER A 328 -28.38 7.15 -1.66
CA SER A 328 -28.80 5.81 -2.07
C SER A 328 -27.88 4.76 -1.44
N ILE A 329 -28.45 3.66 -0.95
CA ILE A 329 -27.68 2.52 -0.39
C ILE A 329 -27.27 1.53 -1.48
N SER A 330 -28.05 1.40 -2.55
CA SER A 330 -27.79 0.43 -3.62
C SER A 330 -26.59 0.81 -4.49
N LEU A 331 -26.38 2.11 -4.74
CA LEU A 331 -25.27 2.58 -5.56
C LEU A 331 -23.90 2.29 -4.94
N PRO A 332 -23.64 2.57 -3.66
CA PRO A 332 -22.38 2.18 -3.02
C PRO A 332 -22.07 0.71 -3.13
N ILE A 333 -23.07 -0.17 -2.93
CA ILE A 333 -22.88 -1.62 -3.04
C ILE A 333 -22.36 -1.99 -4.44
N ILE A 334 -22.99 -1.47 -5.48
CA ILE A 334 -22.60 -1.78 -6.86
C ILE A 334 -21.21 -1.20 -7.17
N LEU A 335 -20.97 0.06 -6.82
CA LEU A 335 -19.71 0.74 -7.15
C LEU A 335 -18.53 0.11 -6.42
N VAL A 336 -18.66 -0.13 -5.11
CA VAL A 336 -17.61 -0.80 -4.33
C VAL A 336 -17.36 -2.22 -4.85
N ALA A 337 -18.42 -2.99 -5.16
CA ALA A 337 -18.25 -4.34 -5.69
C ALA A 337 -17.48 -4.37 -7.03
N VAL A 338 -17.72 -3.40 -7.92
CA VAL A 338 -16.99 -3.31 -9.19
C VAL A 338 -15.53 -2.91 -9.00
N ILE A 339 -15.26 -2.01 -8.05
CA ILE A 339 -13.89 -1.57 -7.75
C ILE A 339 -13.11 -2.70 -7.06
N GLU A 340 -13.71 -3.35 -6.06
CA GLU A 340 -13.11 -4.52 -5.40
C GLU A 340 -12.83 -5.65 -6.41
N PHE A 341 -13.69 -5.87 -7.36
CA PHE A 341 -13.44 -6.81 -8.45
C PHE A 341 -12.19 -6.46 -9.26
N ALA A 342 -11.99 -5.19 -9.58
CA ALA A 342 -10.78 -4.76 -10.26
C ALA A 342 -9.52 -4.94 -9.40
N ILE A 343 -9.63 -4.72 -8.07
CA ILE A 343 -8.56 -4.98 -7.11
C ILE A 343 -8.25 -6.49 -7.04
N PHE A 344 -9.27 -7.34 -6.99
CA PHE A 344 -9.09 -8.80 -6.98
C PHE A 344 -8.41 -9.32 -8.24
N ILE A 345 -8.73 -8.76 -9.42
CA ILE A 345 -8.02 -9.09 -10.66
C ILE A 345 -6.56 -8.64 -10.57
N ASN A 346 -6.31 -7.39 -10.22
CA ASN A 346 -4.97 -6.81 -10.16
C ASN A 346 -4.06 -7.58 -9.19
N MET A 347 -4.55 -7.79 -7.97
CA MET A 347 -3.83 -8.51 -6.92
C MET A 347 -3.81 -10.03 -7.12
N GLY A 348 -4.74 -10.57 -7.93
CA GLY A 348 -4.81 -11.99 -8.23
C GLY A 348 -3.88 -12.44 -9.35
N ILE A 349 -3.53 -11.57 -10.29
CA ILE A 349 -2.62 -11.91 -11.41
C ILE A 349 -1.30 -12.52 -10.94
N PRO A 350 -0.62 -12.00 -9.89
CA PRO A 350 0.60 -12.58 -9.34
C PRO A 350 0.51 -14.07 -9.00
N ALA A 351 -0.62 -14.53 -8.46
CA ALA A 351 -0.83 -15.95 -8.15
C ALA A 351 -0.77 -16.84 -9.40
N PHE A 352 -1.23 -16.33 -10.54
CA PHE A 352 -1.21 -17.07 -11.82
C PHE A 352 0.12 -16.97 -12.55
N THR A 353 0.89 -15.90 -12.32
CA THR A 353 2.19 -15.66 -12.95
C THR A 353 3.38 -16.18 -12.13
N GLY A 354 3.12 -16.63 -10.89
CA GLY A 354 4.18 -17.02 -9.94
C GLY A 354 5.03 -15.84 -9.46
N THR A 355 4.52 -14.62 -9.58
CA THR A 355 5.23 -13.40 -9.13
C THR A 355 4.89 -13.15 -7.67
N LYS A 356 5.91 -12.88 -6.85
CA LYS A 356 5.71 -12.47 -5.46
C LYS A 356 5.61 -10.95 -5.37
N LEU A 357 4.72 -10.45 -4.52
CA LEU A 357 4.56 -9.02 -4.28
C LEU A 357 5.28 -8.59 -2.99
N PRO A 358 5.86 -7.38 -2.93
CA PRO A 358 6.37 -6.85 -1.67
C PRO A 358 5.18 -6.62 -0.70
N PHE A 359 5.41 -6.87 0.58
CA PHE A 359 4.37 -6.82 1.62
C PHE A 359 3.53 -5.52 1.62
N ILE A 360 4.18 -4.40 1.30
CA ILE A 360 3.52 -3.09 1.29
C ILE A 360 2.61 -2.90 0.07
N ALA A 361 2.87 -3.62 -1.03
CA ALA A 361 2.14 -3.44 -2.28
C ALA A 361 0.64 -3.76 -2.11
N GLY A 362 0.30 -4.82 -1.36
CA GLY A 362 -1.09 -5.21 -1.11
C GLY A 362 -1.91 -4.09 -0.48
N ILE A 363 -1.37 -3.47 0.57
CA ILE A 363 -2.03 -2.38 1.29
C ILE A 363 -2.14 -1.14 0.40
N VAL A 364 -1.02 -0.75 -0.22
CA VAL A 364 -0.94 0.46 -1.05
C VAL A 364 -1.82 0.34 -2.29
N ILE A 365 -1.75 -0.77 -3.03
CA ILE A 365 -2.55 -1.00 -4.23
C ILE A 365 -4.04 -1.03 -3.87
N GLY A 366 -4.44 -1.82 -2.87
CA GLY A 366 -5.84 -1.93 -2.46
C GLY A 366 -6.44 -0.58 -2.10
N THR A 367 -5.76 0.17 -1.24
CA THR A 367 -6.26 1.46 -0.74
C THR A 367 -6.26 2.55 -1.81
N ILE A 368 -5.16 2.65 -2.59
CA ILE A 368 -5.03 3.67 -3.64
C ILE A 368 -5.98 3.38 -4.78
N GLN A 369 -6.04 2.13 -5.23
CA GLN A 369 -6.93 1.75 -6.32
C GLN A 369 -8.39 1.98 -5.91
N LEU A 370 -8.79 1.61 -4.68
CA LEU A 370 -10.13 1.87 -4.18
C LEU A 370 -10.45 3.38 -4.13
N GLY A 371 -9.53 4.21 -3.61
CA GLY A 371 -9.70 5.66 -3.52
C GLY A 371 -9.72 6.38 -4.86
N ALA A 372 -8.80 6.05 -5.75
CA ALA A 372 -8.64 6.75 -7.03
C ALA A 372 -9.64 6.28 -8.11
N THR A 373 -10.01 4.99 -8.15
CA THR A 373 -10.92 4.51 -9.21
C THR A 373 -12.40 4.82 -8.93
N VAL A 374 -12.73 5.11 -7.68
CA VAL A 374 -14.09 5.55 -7.31
C VAL A 374 -14.50 6.83 -8.03
N ASP A 375 -13.55 7.67 -8.36
CA ASP A 375 -13.74 8.96 -9.02
C ASP A 375 -14.42 8.79 -10.39
N TYR A 376 -13.96 7.83 -11.19
CA TYR A 376 -14.56 7.51 -12.48
C TYR A 376 -15.99 6.98 -12.33
N ALA A 377 -16.23 6.16 -11.32
CA ALA A 377 -17.53 5.61 -11.02
C ALA A 377 -18.52 6.72 -10.56
N ILE A 378 -18.08 7.66 -9.75
CA ILE A 378 -18.85 8.83 -9.32
C ILE A 378 -19.18 9.71 -10.52
N LEU A 379 -18.20 10.01 -11.39
CA LEU A 379 -18.38 10.83 -12.58
C LEU A 379 -19.47 10.27 -13.50
N MET A 380 -19.33 9.01 -13.88
CA MET A 380 -20.28 8.35 -14.75
C MET A 380 -21.67 8.25 -14.14
N THR A 381 -21.76 7.93 -12.84
CA THR A 381 -23.04 7.81 -12.12
C THR A 381 -23.74 9.17 -11.95
N THR A 382 -22.99 10.24 -11.67
CA THR A 382 -23.53 11.60 -11.61
C THR A 382 -24.09 12.03 -12.97
N ARG A 383 -23.37 11.74 -14.06
CA ARG A 383 -23.86 12.04 -15.41
C ARG A 383 -25.12 11.24 -15.74
N TYR A 384 -25.14 9.95 -15.40
CA TYR A 384 -26.35 9.13 -15.56
C TYR A 384 -27.55 9.69 -14.80
N GLN A 385 -27.39 10.05 -13.54
CA GLN A 385 -28.48 10.65 -12.74
C GLN A 385 -28.97 11.97 -13.34
N LYS A 386 -28.05 12.81 -13.84
CA LYS A 386 -28.39 14.09 -14.50
C LYS A 386 -29.21 13.86 -15.76
N GLU A 387 -28.89 12.89 -16.59
CA GLU A 387 -29.67 12.57 -17.78
C GLU A 387 -31.04 11.95 -17.41
N ARG A 388 -31.09 11.12 -16.37
CA ARG A 388 -32.35 10.59 -15.82
C ARG A 388 -33.27 11.69 -15.31
N SER A 389 -32.74 12.70 -14.62
CA SER A 389 -33.50 13.84 -14.12
C SER A 389 -34.05 14.75 -15.23
N ARG A 390 -33.44 14.69 -16.44
CA ARG A 390 -33.90 15.35 -17.66
C ARG A 390 -35.01 14.57 -18.38
N GLY A 391 -35.48 13.45 -17.81
CA GLY A 391 -36.55 12.64 -18.37
C GLY A 391 -36.11 11.59 -19.40
N LYS A 392 -34.79 11.39 -19.60
CA LYS A 392 -34.29 10.37 -20.53
C LYS A 392 -34.59 8.97 -20.00
N ASP A 393 -34.86 8.04 -20.90
CA ASP A 393 -34.99 6.62 -20.59
C ASP A 393 -33.67 6.03 -20.03
N LYS A 394 -33.75 4.87 -19.38
CA LYS A 394 -32.58 4.22 -18.73
C LYS A 394 -31.45 3.91 -19.70
N MET A 395 -31.80 3.36 -20.88
CA MET A 395 -30.82 2.95 -21.87
C MET A 395 -30.19 4.15 -22.57
N GLU A 396 -31.01 5.19 -22.85
CA GLU A 396 -30.53 6.44 -23.43
C GLU A 396 -29.62 7.19 -22.42
N ALA A 397 -30.03 7.30 -21.16
CA ALA A 397 -29.28 7.99 -20.14
C ALA A 397 -27.90 7.33 -19.88
N ILE A 398 -27.83 5.98 -19.82
CA ILE A 398 -26.56 5.28 -19.64
C ILE A 398 -25.66 5.40 -20.87
N SER A 399 -26.23 5.36 -22.08
CA SER A 399 -25.47 5.53 -23.33
C SER A 399 -24.84 6.92 -23.41
N ILE A 400 -25.60 7.97 -23.05
CA ILE A 400 -25.10 9.35 -23.01
C ILE A 400 -24.02 9.49 -21.92
N ALA A 401 -24.29 8.98 -20.73
CA ALA A 401 -23.33 9.05 -19.61
C ALA A 401 -22.01 8.36 -19.96
N HIS A 402 -22.07 7.16 -20.53
CA HIS A 402 -20.90 6.42 -20.96
C HIS A 402 -20.14 7.17 -22.07
N LYS A 403 -20.81 7.59 -23.12
CA LYS A 403 -20.18 8.31 -24.25
C LYS A 403 -19.49 9.61 -23.80
N THR A 404 -20.11 10.36 -22.89
CA THR A 404 -19.60 11.66 -22.45
C THR A 404 -18.54 11.55 -21.33
N SER A 405 -18.51 10.45 -20.57
CA SER A 405 -17.53 10.25 -19.52
C SER A 405 -16.26 9.52 -20.01
N MET A 406 -16.37 8.67 -21.02
CA MET A 406 -15.24 7.90 -21.57
C MET A 406 -14.01 8.72 -21.98
N PRO A 407 -14.14 9.92 -22.59
CA PRO A 407 -12.97 10.73 -22.91
C PRO A 407 -12.23 11.28 -21.69
N SER A 408 -12.87 11.27 -20.51
CA SER A 408 -12.31 11.75 -19.25
C SER A 408 -11.87 10.60 -18.32
N ILE A 409 -12.20 9.36 -18.66
CA ILE A 409 -11.77 8.11 -18.02
C ILE A 409 -10.60 7.52 -18.79
#